data_a9473f3aba398ae53d0667963b8ff455
#
_entry.id   a9473f3aba398ae53d0667963b8ff455
#
_cell.length_a   1.000
_cell.length_b   1.000
_cell.length_c   1.000
_cell.angle_alpha   90.00
_cell.angle_beta   90.00
_cell.angle_gamma   90.00
#
_symmetry.space_group_name_H-M   'P 1'
#
loop_
_entity.id
_entity.type
_entity.pdbx_description
1 polymer ?
#
loop_
_entity_poly.entity_id
_entity_poly.type
_entity_poly.pdbx_seq_one_letter_code
_entity_poly.pdbx_strand_id
1 'polypeptide(L)'
;MSTLEGIHKKSWLALLLIIPLPTLSILYSLEISQGWSGNLVFILTKILMISIPLYWYFKLEERSFSWSPIKNKKDLFVGFGFGIGMSAVMGIAWLLFGSQIDQGALKELLEGNGLTNPIIYLGVTIYWICGNSLLEEFVFRWFIFEKFEAKVGSNYALYLSATAFTLHHTIAMLYMFPISLTILASFGIFIGGLLWSWLYLRYRSIWVVFLSHAIVDIMMFGIGATILLG
;
A
#
# COMPACT_ATOMS: atom_id res chain seq x y z
N MET A 1 34.94 8.26 -4.95
CA MET A 1 33.94 9.36 -4.88
C MET A 1 32.93 9.32 -6.03
N SER A 2 33.28 8.93 -7.27
CA SER A 2 32.34 8.91 -8.42
C SER A 2 31.17 7.93 -8.34
N THR A 3 31.33 6.79 -7.65
CA THR A 3 30.29 5.74 -7.57
C THR A 3 29.14 6.09 -6.61
N LEU A 4 29.44 6.66 -5.43
CA LEU A 4 28.42 7.03 -4.45
C LEU A 4 27.57 8.21 -4.94
N GLU A 5 28.18 9.21 -5.58
CA GLU A 5 27.48 10.36 -6.14
C GLU A 5 26.58 9.96 -7.31
N GLY A 6 27.02 9.00 -8.14
CA GLY A 6 26.20 8.40 -9.20
C GLY A 6 24.98 7.62 -8.68
N ILE A 7 25.14 6.84 -7.60
CA ILE A 7 24.04 6.11 -6.94
C ILE A 7 23.05 7.12 -6.32
N HIS A 8 23.55 8.18 -5.72
CA HIS A 8 22.71 9.25 -5.16
C HIS A 8 21.85 9.96 -6.22
N LYS A 9 22.40 10.33 -7.38
CA LYS A 9 21.60 10.92 -8.48
C LYS A 9 20.53 9.96 -9.00
N LYS A 10 20.86 8.69 -9.16
CA LYS A 10 19.96 7.66 -9.63
C LYS A 10 18.77 7.41 -8.68
N SER A 11 18.91 7.60 -7.34
CA SER A 11 17.81 7.36 -6.39
C SER A 11 16.62 8.30 -6.61
N TRP A 12 16.81 9.57 -6.98
CA TRP A 12 15.70 10.48 -7.31
C TRP A 12 14.95 10.01 -8.56
N LEU A 13 15.68 9.53 -9.57
CA LEU A 13 15.04 8.97 -10.77
C LEU A 13 14.21 7.73 -10.44
N ALA A 14 14.71 6.85 -9.56
CA ALA A 14 13.96 5.69 -9.09
C ALA A 14 12.62 6.08 -8.45
N LEU A 15 12.67 7.08 -7.55
CA LEU A 15 11.48 7.60 -6.86
C LEU A 15 10.48 8.23 -7.82
N LEU A 16 10.97 9.04 -8.78
CA LEU A 16 10.12 9.68 -9.80
C LEU A 16 9.44 8.65 -10.72
N LEU A 17 10.08 7.52 -10.98
CA LEU A 17 9.51 6.46 -11.81
C LEU A 17 8.48 5.61 -11.06
N ILE A 18 8.70 5.32 -9.77
CA ILE A 18 7.89 4.33 -9.05
C ILE A 18 6.69 4.95 -8.31
N ILE A 19 6.85 6.12 -7.69
CA ILE A 19 5.82 6.74 -6.84
C ILE A 19 4.52 7.04 -7.62
N PRO A 20 4.56 7.54 -8.87
CA PRO A 20 3.34 7.85 -9.61
C PRO A 20 2.57 6.62 -10.09
N LEU A 21 3.21 5.44 -10.22
CA LEU A 21 2.61 4.28 -10.89
C LEU A 21 1.26 3.85 -10.29
N PRO A 22 1.10 3.66 -8.96
CA PRO A 22 -0.18 3.27 -8.40
C PRO A 22 -1.27 4.32 -8.66
N THR A 23 -0.94 5.60 -8.51
CA THR A 23 -1.85 6.72 -8.77
C THR A 23 -2.30 6.76 -10.22
N LEU A 24 -1.37 6.65 -11.18
CA LEU A 24 -1.69 6.65 -12.62
C LEU A 24 -2.58 5.46 -12.99
N SER A 25 -2.33 4.28 -12.39
CA SER A 25 -3.17 3.10 -12.59
C SER A 25 -4.60 3.32 -12.11
N ILE A 26 -4.77 3.91 -10.91
CA ILE A 26 -6.08 4.22 -10.34
C ILE A 26 -6.83 5.23 -11.22
N LEU A 27 -6.18 6.35 -11.56
CA LEU A 27 -6.78 7.38 -12.41
C LEU A 27 -7.20 6.82 -13.77
N TYR A 28 -6.34 6.02 -14.40
CA TYR A 28 -6.68 5.41 -15.68
C TYR A 28 -7.90 4.48 -15.56
N SER A 29 -7.94 3.64 -14.53
CA SER A 29 -9.01 2.65 -14.33
C SER A 29 -10.35 3.31 -13.98
N LEU A 30 -10.34 4.43 -13.27
CA LEU A 30 -11.57 5.08 -12.81
C LEU A 30 -12.09 6.14 -13.81
N GLU A 31 -11.17 6.90 -14.46
CA GLU A 31 -11.56 8.01 -15.35
C GLU A 31 -11.62 7.64 -16.84
N ILE A 32 -10.71 6.75 -17.30
CA ILE A 32 -10.54 6.52 -18.73
C ILE A 32 -11.21 5.21 -19.18
N SER A 33 -11.02 4.13 -18.42
CA SER A 33 -11.56 2.83 -18.81
C SER A 33 -11.70 1.89 -17.61
N GLN A 34 -12.95 1.52 -17.31
CA GLN A 34 -13.31 0.48 -16.35
C GLN A 34 -13.29 -0.94 -16.96
N GLY A 35 -13.00 -1.07 -18.26
CA GLY A 35 -13.00 -2.33 -18.98
C GLY A 35 -11.65 -3.03 -19.05
N TRP A 36 -11.48 -3.88 -20.07
CA TRP A 36 -10.26 -4.68 -20.26
C TRP A 36 -8.96 -3.85 -20.30
N SER A 37 -9.00 -2.63 -20.85
CA SER A 37 -7.81 -1.76 -20.90
C SER A 37 -7.44 -1.21 -19.53
N GLY A 38 -8.40 -0.94 -18.64
CA GLY A 38 -8.14 -0.62 -17.24
C GLY A 38 -7.45 -1.77 -16.51
N ASN A 39 -7.95 -3.00 -16.70
CA ASN A 39 -7.33 -4.20 -16.15
C ASN A 39 -5.91 -4.42 -16.68
N LEU A 40 -5.68 -4.18 -17.98
CA LEU A 40 -4.36 -4.28 -18.59
C LEU A 40 -3.39 -3.27 -17.96
N VAL A 41 -3.80 -2.00 -17.84
CA VAL A 41 -2.97 -0.96 -17.21
C VAL A 41 -2.67 -1.30 -15.74
N PHE A 42 -3.66 -1.81 -15.02
CA PHE A 42 -3.47 -2.29 -13.63
C PHE A 42 -2.40 -3.39 -13.56
N ILE A 43 -2.50 -4.43 -14.40
CA ILE A 43 -1.53 -5.54 -14.44
C ILE A 43 -0.13 -5.03 -14.83
N LEU A 44 -0.03 -4.21 -15.89
CA LEU A 44 1.25 -3.63 -16.32
C LEU A 44 1.88 -2.79 -15.21
N THR A 45 1.08 -2.01 -14.50
CA THR A 45 1.56 -1.23 -13.34
C THR A 45 2.12 -2.13 -12.25
N LYS A 46 1.45 -3.23 -11.90
CA LYS A 46 1.96 -4.19 -10.91
C LYS A 46 3.27 -4.84 -11.38
N ILE A 47 3.39 -5.18 -12.66
CA ILE A 47 4.64 -5.69 -13.24
C ILE A 47 5.75 -4.65 -13.12
N LEU A 48 5.50 -3.38 -13.42
CA LEU A 48 6.47 -2.31 -13.31
C LEU A 48 6.88 -2.05 -11.84
N MET A 49 5.92 -2.11 -10.91
CA MET A 49 6.17 -1.98 -9.48
C MET A 49 7.11 -3.06 -8.94
N ILE A 50 7.15 -4.23 -9.57
CA ILE A 50 8.11 -5.30 -9.23
C ILE A 50 9.42 -5.11 -10.01
N SER A 51 9.32 -4.90 -11.31
CA SER A 51 10.48 -4.95 -12.23
C SER A 51 11.44 -3.78 -12.02
N ILE A 52 10.91 -2.55 -11.77
CA ILE A 52 11.75 -1.37 -11.55
C ILE A 52 12.62 -1.53 -10.30
N PRO A 53 12.09 -1.86 -9.10
CA PRO A 53 12.91 -2.11 -7.91
C PRO A 53 13.94 -3.21 -8.11
N LEU A 54 13.54 -4.34 -8.71
CA LEU A 54 14.47 -5.45 -8.94
C LEU A 54 15.59 -5.08 -9.91
N TYR A 55 15.24 -4.43 -11.04
CA TYR A 55 16.25 -3.94 -11.99
C TYR A 55 17.22 -2.97 -11.32
N TRP A 56 16.68 -2.03 -10.50
CA TRP A 56 17.48 -1.06 -9.78
C TRP A 56 18.46 -1.74 -8.83
N TYR A 57 17.96 -2.66 -8.03
CA TYR A 57 18.72 -3.38 -7.03
C TYR A 57 19.84 -4.23 -7.64
N PHE A 58 19.51 -5.05 -8.67
CA PHE A 58 20.46 -5.99 -9.23
C PHE A 58 21.41 -5.38 -10.27
N LYS A 59 20.91 -4.45 -11.10
CA LYS A 59 21.68 -3.95 -12.24
C LYS A 59 22.31 -2.58 -12.01
N LEU A 60 21.69 -1.71 -11.23
CA LEU A 60 22.21 -0.36 -11.04
C LEU A 60 22.95 -0.19 -9.70
N GLU A 61 22.60 -0.95 -8.69
CA GLU A 61 23.26 -0.96 -7.38
C GLU A 61 24.14 -2.20 -7.16
N GLU A 62 24.07 -3.18 -8.07
CA GLU A 62 24.88 -4.41 -8.07
C GLU A 62 24.85 -5.14 -6.71
N ARG A 63 23.68 -5.12 -6.05
CA ARG A 63 23.49 -5.76 -4.74
C ARG A 63 23.19 -7.25 -4.89
N SER A 64 23.65 -8.05 -3.92
CA SER A 64 23.20 -9.43 -3.76
C SER A 64 21.77 -9.48 -3.24
N PHE A 65 21.02 -10.49 -3.65
CA PHE A 65 19.62 -10.65 -3.23
C PHE A 65 19.49 -10.86 -1.72
N SER A 66 18.60 -10.10 -1.10
CA SER A 66 18.21 -10.26 0.30
C SER A 66 16.71 -9.99 0.46
N TRP A 67 15.97 -11.01 0.89
CA TRP A 67 14.53 -10.91 1.16
C TRP A 67 14.20 -10.32 2.51
N SER A 68 15.01 -9.39 3.02
CA SER A 68 14.70 -8.71 4.28
C SER A 68 14.29 -9.70 5.38
N PRO A 69 15.16 -10.67 5.77
CA PRO A 69 14.78 -11.83 6.57
C PRO A 69 14.29 -11.46 7.96
N ILE A 70 13.42 -12.30 8.51
CA ILE A 70 13.02 -12.23 9.92
C ILE A 70 14.24 -12.60 10.78
N LYS A 71 14.76 -11.63 11.51
CA LYS A 71 15.93 -11.85 12.40
C LYS A 71 15.56 -12.59 13.69
N ASN A 72 14.38 -12.29 14.22
CA ASN A 72 13.84 -12.91 15.41
C ASN A 72 12.34 -13.19 15.21
N LYS A 73 11.89 -14.42 15.42
CA LYS A 73 10.46 -14.77 15.31
C LYS A 73 9.56 -13.97 16.25
N LYS A 74 10.10 -13.49 17.39
CA LYS A 74 9.36 -12.60 18.31
C LYS A 74 9.00 -11.26 17.68
N ASP A 75 9.71 -10.82 16.65
CA ASP A 75 9.42 -9.56 15.96
C ASP A 75 8.05 -9.63 15.23
N LEU A 76 7.63 -10.82 14.82
CA LEU A 76 6.31 -11.03 14.24
C LEU A 76 5.17 -10.74 15.24
N PHE A 77 5.36 -11.02 16.53
CA PHE A 77 4.35 -10.67 17.54
C PHE A 77 4.18 -9.15 17.67
N VAL A 78 5.24 -8.38 17.42
CA VAL A 78 5.15 -6.91 17.38
C VAL A 78 4.34 -6.48 16.16
N GLY A 79 4.65 -7.02 14.96
CA GLY A 79 3.85 -6.78 13.76
C GLY A 79 2.38 -7.13 13.96
N PHE A 80 2.10 -8.30 14.55
CA PHE A 80 0.74 -8.74 14.89
C PHE A 80 0.04 -7.75 15.85
N GLY A 81 0.71 -7.32 16.93
CA GLY A 81 0.15 -6.37 17.90
C GLY A 81 -0.18 -5.02 17.26
N PHE A 82 0.70 -4.49 16.41
CA PHE A 82 0.43 -3.26 15.64
C PHE A 82 -0.75 -3.44 14.68
N GLY A 83 -0.82 -4.58 13.98
CA GLY A 83 -1.94 -4.89 13.09
C GLY A 83 -3.28 -4.90 13.83
N ILE A 84 -3.37 -5.58 14.96
CA ILE A 84 -4.57 -5.61 15.81
C ILE A 84 -4.93 -4.20 16.34
N GLY A 85 -3.94 -3.45 16.82
CA GLY A 85 -4.18 -2.08 17.32
C GLY A 85 -4.73 -1.15 16.25
N MET A 86 -4.14 -1.17 15.05
CA MET A 86 -4.60 -0.37 13.91
C MET A 86 -5.98 -0.82 13.42
N SER A 87 -6.24 -2.13 13.37
CA SER A 87 -7.56 -2.68 13.03
C SER A 87 -8.63 -2.26 14.04
N ALA A 88 -8.30 -2.24 15.34
CA ALA A 88 -9.22 -1.75 16.36
C ALA A 88 -9.57 -0.27 16.16
N VAL A 89 -8.58 0.58 15.86
CA VAL A 89 -8.82 2.00 15.52
C VAL A 89 -9.70 2.13 14.28
N MET A 90 -9.44 1.36 13.23
CA MET A 90 -10.30 1.33 12.04
C MET A 90 -11.73 0.88 12.36
N GLY A 91 -11.90 -0.16 13.15
CA GLY A 91 -13.23 -0.62 13.59
C GLY A 91 -14.00 0.44 14.39
N ILE A 92 -13.32 1.16 15.30
CA ILE A 92 -13.92 2.28 16.02
C ILE A 92 -14.31 3.39 15.04
N ALA A 93 -13.43 3.75 14.09
CA ALA A 93 -13.75 4.76 13.07
C ALA A 93 -14.97 4.33 12.22
N TRP A 94 -15.07 3.05 11.85
CA TRP A 94 -16.24 2.50 11.18
C TRP A 94 -17.53 2.63 12.01
N LEU A 95 -17.49 2.30 13.29
CA LEU A 95 -18.66 2.44 14.17
C LEU A 95 -19.11 3.89 14.33
N LEU A 96 -18.18 4.85 14.33
CA LEU A 96 -18.48 6.27 14.51
C LEU A 96 -18.92 6.96 13.21
N PHE A 97 -18.36 6.59 12.08
CA PHE A 97 -18.48 7.34 10.83
C PHE A 97 -19.03 6.51 9.66
N GLY A 98 -19.14 5.19 9.79
CA GLY A 98 -19.58 4.30 8.69
C GLY A 98 -20.96 4.61 8.15
N SER A 99 -21.85 5.18 8.97
CA SER A 99 -23.18 5.64 8.56
C SER A 99 -23.16 6.83 7.57
N GLN A 100 -22.03 7.52 7.45
CA GLN A 100 -21.87 8.63 6.49
C GLN A 100 -21.46 8.14 5.09
N ILE A 101 -21.13 6.86 4.94
CA ILE A 101 -20.82 6.25 3.65
C ILE A 101 -22.12 5.91 2.95
N ASP A 102 -22.26 6.38 1.71
CA ASP A 102 -23.34 5.93 0.82
C ASP A 102 -23.03 4.49 0.36
N GLN A 103 -23.55 3.53 1.12
CA GLN A 103 -23.34 2.10 0.87
C GLN A 103 -23.95 1.66 -0.45
N GLY A 104 -25.05 2.30 -0.88
CA GLY A 104 -25.69 2.01 -2.16
C GLY A 104 -24.80 2.41 -3.34
N ALA A 105 -24.31 3.64 -3.34
CA ALA A 105 -23.38 4.13 -4.36
C ALA A 105 -22.07 3.33 -4.40
N LEU A 106 -21.53 2.96 -3.24
CA LEU A 106 -20.34 2.12 -3.15
C LEU A 106 -20.59 0.72 -3.72
N LYS A 107 -21.73 0.11 -3.41
CA LYS A 107 -22.14 -1.20 -3.94
C LYS A 107 -22.26 -1.15 -5.47
N GLU A 108 -22.94 -0.14 -6.02
CA GLU A 108 -23.08 0.06 -7.46
C GLU A 108 -21.73 0.23 -8.16
N LEU A 109 -20.83 1.06 -7.59
CA LEU A 109 -19.48 1.27 -8.13
C LEU A 109 -18.68 -0.03 -8.25
N LEU A 110 -18.85 -0.95 -7.30
CA LEU A 110 -18.08 -2.19 -7.20
C LEU A 110 -18.74 -3.38 -7.88
N GLU A 111 -20.05 -3.30 -8.16
CA GLU A 111 -20.82 -4.38 -8.80
C GLU A 111 -20.31 -4.67 -10.21
N GLY A 112 -19.93 -3.65 -10.97
CA GLY A 112 -19.36 -3.78 -12.31
C GLY A 112 -18.11 -4.66 -12.39
N ASN A 113 -17.41 -4.86 -11.25
CA ASN A 113 -16.27 -5.76 -11.10
C ASN A 113 -16.64 -7.13 -10.52
N GLY A 114 -17.93 -7.43 -10.37
CA GLY A 114 -18.42 -8.70 -9.83
C GLY A 114 -18.23 -8.88 -8.33
N LEU A 115 -17.86 -7.84 -7.58
CA LEU A 115 -17.52 -7.92 -6.16
C LEU A 115 -18.73 -8.17 -5.24
N THR A 116 -19.94 -8.13 -5.76
CA THR A 116 -21.16 -8.56 -5.07
C THR A 116 -21.32 -10.09 -5.08
N ASN A 117 -20.52 -10.82 -5.88
CA ASN A 117 -20.46 -12.28 -5.82
C ASN A 117 -19.51 -12.72 -4.70
N PRO A 118 -19.94 -13.53 -3.71
CA PRO A 118 -19.12 -13.91 -2.55
C PRO A 118 -17.83 -14.65 -2.91
N ILE A 119 -17.85 -15.49 -3.97
CA ILE A 119 -16.67 -16.25 -4.39
C ILE A 119 -15.63 -15.32 -5.02
N ILE A 120 -16.08 -14.40 -5.89
CA ILE A 120 -15.21 -13.40 -6.51
C ILE A 120 -14.65 -12.48 -5.42
N TYR A 121 -15.50 -12.01 -4.50
CA TYR A 121 -15.09 -11.18 -3.37
C TYR A 121 -14.00 -11.85 -2.53
N LEU A 122 -14.19 -13.12 -2.17
CA LEU A 122 -13.21 -13.88 -1.40
C LEU A 122 -11.88 -14.01 -2.17
N GLY A 123 -11.91 -14.33 -3.46
CA GLY A 123 -10.71 -14.43 -4.30
C GLY A 123 -9.95 -13.11 -4.38
N VAL A 124 -10.66 -12.00 -4.58
CA VAL A 124 -10.10 -10.65 -4.61
C VAL A 124 -9.52 -10.29 -3.23
N THR A 125 -10.23 -10.57 -2.15
CA THR A 125 -9.77 -10.33 -0.77
C THR A 125 -8.46 -11.08 -0.49
N ILE A 126 -8.37 -12.36 -0.83
CA ILE A 126 -7.13 -13.14 -0.67
C ILE A 126 -5.98 -12.53 -1.48
N TYR A 127 -6.24 -12.13 -2.72
CA TYR A 127 -5.22 -11.46 -3.53
C TYR A 127 -4.74 -10.15 -2.91
N TRP A 128 -5.66 -9.30 -2.42
CA TRP A 128 -5.28 -8.03 -1.81
C TRP A 128 -4.50 -8.24 -0.52
N ILE A 129 -4.95 -9.08 0.39
CA ILE A 129 -4.30 -9.35 1.67
C ILE A 129 -2.92 -10.02 1.48
N CYS A 130 -2.82 -11.06 0.63
CA CYS A 130 -1.58 -11.82 0.50
C CYS A 130 -0.63 -11.26 -0.57
N GLY A 131 -1.16 -10.87 -1.71
CA GLY A 131 -0.37 -10.45 -2.86
C GLY A 131 -0.10 -8.95 -2.88
N ASN A 132 -1.17 -8.15 -2.83
CA ASN A 132 -1.02 -6.70 -2.96
C ASN A 132 -0.33 -6.07 -1.75
N SER A 133 -0.72 -6.44 -0.51
CA SER A 133 -0.09 -5.89 0.70
C SER A 133 1.40 -6.24 0.74
N LEU A 134 1.79 -7.48 0.34
CA LEU A 134 3.20 -7.85 0.25
C LEU A 134 3.94 -7.03 -0.82
N LEU A 135 3.32 -6.81 -1.99
CA LEU A 135 3.86 -5.97 -3.05
C LEU A 135 4.03 -4.52 -2.58
N GLU A 136 3.06 -3.99 -1.84
CA GLU A 136 3.14 -2.63 -1.30
C GLU A 136 4.25 -2.50 -0.26
N GLU A 137 4.43 -3.47 0.63
CA GLU A 137 5.56 -3.45 1.56
C GLU A 137 6.91 -3.56 0.85
N PHE A 138 7.00 -4.38 -0.20
CA PHE A 138 8.18 -4.46 -1.05
C PHE A 138 8.48 -3.13 -1.73
N VAL A 139 7.48 -2.44 -2.29
CA VAL A 139 7.66 -1.16 -3.00
C VAL A 139 7.91 -0.02 -2.02
N PHE A 140 7.03 0.17 -1.02
CA PHE A 140 7.06 1.37 -0.19
C PHE A 140 8.08 1.29 0.94
N ARG A 141 8.36 0.11 1.51
CA ARG A 141 9.33 -0.04 2.62
C ARG A 141 10.68 -0.50 2.13
N TRP A 142 10.74 -1.61 1.41
CA TRP A 142 12.02 -2.12 0.96
C TRP A 142 12.68 -1.25 -0.11
N PHE A 143 11.89 -0.61 -1.01
CA PHE A 143 12.48 0.22 -2.08
C PHE A 143 12.37 1.72 -1.81
N ILE A 144 11.15 2.30 -1.78
CA ILE A 144 10.95 3.77 -1.67
C ILE A 144 11.55 4.32 -0.38
N PHE A 145 11.27 3.68 0.77
CA PHE A 145 11.84 4.13 2.05
C PHE A 145 13.37 4.11 2.02
N GLU A 146 14.00 3.03 1.53
CA GLU A 146 15.46 2.96 1.45
C GLU A 146 16.05 4.03 0.51
N LYS A 147 15.36 4.36 -0.59
CA LYS A 147 15.81 5.45 -1.48
C LYS A 147 15.69 6.82 -0.82
N PHE A 148 14.62 7.10 -0.09
CA PHE A 148 14.51 8.32 0.71
C PHE A 148 15.54 8.34 1.83
N GLU A 149 15.70 7.23 2.56
CA GLU A 149 16.66 7.14 3.66
C GLU A 149 18.09 7.47 3.21
N ALA A 150 18.51 6.93 2.06
CA ALA A 150 19.81 7.23 1.47
C ALA A 150 19.98 8.70 1.06
N LYS A 151 18.88 9.45 0.88
CA LYS A 151 18.91 10.85 0.42
C LYS A 151 18.80 11.86 1.54
N VAL A 152 17.88 11.63 2.45
CA VAL A 152 17.46 12.63 3.44
C VAL A 152 17.56 12.12 4.88
N GLY A 153 18.03 10.87 5.07
CA GLY A 153 18.13 10.22 6.38
C GLY A 153 16.81 9.61 6.84
N SER A 154 16.93 8.72 7.85
CA SER A 154 15.82 7.86 8.30
C SER A 154 14.60 8.64 8.77
N ASN A 155 14.80 9.74 9.51
CA ASN A 155 13.69 10.50 10.07
C ASN A 155 12.78 11.10 8.98
N TYR A 156 13.36 11.74 7.96
CA TYR A 156 12.58 12.29 6.86
C TYR A 156 12.02 11.20 5.94
N ALA A 157 12.74 10.09 5.78
CA ALA A 157 12.27 8.96 4.99
C ALA A 157 10.97 8.36 5.53
N LEU A 158 10.75 8.35 6.86
CA LEU A 158 9.49 7.91 7.47
C LEU A 158 8.31 8.70 6.91
N TYR A 159 8.39 10.02 6.93
CA TYR A 159 7.30 10.89 6.47
C TYR A 159 7.11 10.84 4.96
N LEU A 160 8.20 10.87 4.19
CA LEU A 160 8.13 10.87 2.72
C LEU A 160 7.59 9.54 2.18
N SER A 161 8.00 8.41 2.76
CA SER A 161 7.46 7.09 2.38
C SER A 161 5.98 6.96 2.76
N ALA A 162 5.59 7.43 3.96
CA ALA A 162 4.19 7.46 4.36
C ALA A 162 3.34 8.36 3.45
N THR A 163 3.85 9.53 3.07
CA THR A 163 3.18 10.45 2.13
C THR A 163 2.99 9.80 0.77
N ALA A 164 4.06 9.17 0.22
CA ALA A 164 3.99 8.48 -1.06
C ALA A 164 2.97 7.32 -1.02
N PHE A 165 2.92 6.58 0.09
CA PHE A 165 1.94 5.53 0.31
C PHE A 165 0.51 6.06 0.39
N THR A 166 0.29 7.17 1.10
CA THR A 166 -1.03 7.76 1.29
C THR A 166 -1.60 8.35 0.00
N LEU A 167 -0.77 8.89 -0.87
CA LEU A 167 -1.20 9.63 -2.05
C LEU A 167 -2.15 8.84 -2.95
N HIS A 168 -1.79 7.62 -3.34
CA HIS A 168 -2.63 6.83 -4.23
C HIS A 168 -3.91 6.33 -3.55
N HIS A 169 -3.87 6.07 -2.24
CA HIS A 169 -5.07 5.74 -1.47
C HIS A 169 -6.03 6.92 -1.37
N THR A 170 -5.51 8.12 -1.10
CA THR A 170 -6.34 9.34 -1.06
C THR A 170 -7.05 9.55 -2.40
N ILE A 171 -6.35 9.36 -3.52
CA ILE A 171 -6.94 9.49 -4.85
C ILE A 171 -8.05 8.45 -5.07
N ALA A 172 -7.81 7.19 -4.71
CA ALA A 172 -8.85 6.16 -4.80
C ALA A 172 -10.08 6.50 -3.95
N MET A 173 -9.87 6.97 -2.72
CA MET A 173 -10.96 7.30 -1.79
C MET A 173 -11.79 8.52 -2.23
N LEU A 174 -11.25 9.45 -3.01
CA LEU A 174 -12.00 10.57 -3.57
C LEU A 174 -13.14 10.11 -4.50
N TYR A 175 -13.03 8.93 -5.10
CA TYR A 175 -14.09 8.34 -5.93
C TYR A 175 -15.10 7.51 -5.13
N MET A 176 -14.77 7.15 -3.90
CA MET A 176 -15.56 6.20 -3.09
C MET A 176 -16.25 6.88 -1.91
N PHE A 177 -15.71 7.99 -1.41
CA PHE A 177 -16.16 8.61 -0.17
C PHE A 177 -16.31 10.13 -0.29
N PRO A 178 -17.20 10.76 0.52
CA PRO A 178 -17.26 12.20 0.63
C PRO A 178 -15.94 12.76 1.16
N ILE A 179 -15.64 14.02 0.80
CA ILE A 179 -14.35 14.66 1.07
C ILE A 179 -13.96 14.64 2.57
N SER A 180 -14.93 14.77 3.47
CA SER A 180 -14.69 14.72 4.93
C SER A 180 -14.14 13.37 5.37
N LEU A 181 -14.74 12.26 4.89
CA LEU A 181 -14.27 10.92 5.17
C LEU A 181 -12.96 10.60 4.45
N THR A 182 -12.78 11.09 3.24
CA THR A 182 -11.52 10.97 2.51
C THR A 182 -10.36 11.61 3.29
N ILE A 183 -10.56 12.80 3.84
CA ILE A 183 -9.53 13.47 4.67
C ILE A 183 -9.24 12.66 5.94
N LEU A 184 -10.27 12.22 6.65
CA LEU A 184 -10.12 11.42 7.86
C LEU A 184 -9.39 10.10 7.58
N ALA A 185 -9.82 9.37 6.56
CA ALA A 185 -9.21 8.10 6.17
C ALA A 185 -7.77 8.29 5.67
N SER A 186 -7.50 9.35 4.88
CA SER A 186 -6.14 9.68 4.43
C SER A 186 -5.21 9.97 5.61
N PHE A 187 -5.69 10.65 6.63
CA PHE A 187 -4.93 10.86 7.86
C PHE A 187 -4.63 9.53 8.57
N GLY A 188 -5.62 8.65 8.67
CA GLY A 188 -5.44 7.31 9.22
C GLY A 188 -4.41 6.47 8.44
N ILE A 189 -4.48 6.49 7.11
CA ILE A 189 -3.54 5.80 6.23
C ILE A 189 -2.13 6.40 6.36
N PHE A 190 -2.02 7.73 6.49
CA PHE A 190 -0.73 8.37 6.71
C PHE A 190 -0.08 7.93 8.04
N ILE A 191 -0.84 7.89 9.13
CA ILE A 191 -0.36 7.37 10.41
C ILE A 191 0.01 5.89 10.31
N GLY A 192 -0.81 5.08 9.63
CA GLY A 192 -0.48 3.68 9.32
C GLY A 192 0.83 3.56 8.54
N GLY A 193 0.99 4.35 7.50
CA GLY A 193 2.21 4.42 6.69
C GLY A 193 3.45 4.81 7.48
N LEU A 194 3.32 5.75 8.44
CA LEU A 194 4.40 6.12 9.37
C LEU A 194 4.77 4.96 10.30
N LEU A 195 3.78 4.28 10.90
CA LEU A 195 4.00 3.14 11.78
C LEU A 195 4.66 1.98 11.04
N TRP A 196 4.22 1.65 9.83
CA TRP A 196 4.83 0.61 9.01
C TRP A 196 6.25 0.98 8.56
N SER A 197 6.50 2.24 8.20
CA SER A 197 7.86 2.71 7.88
C SER A 197 8.76 2.67 9.11
N TRP A 198 8.23 2.98 10.30
CA TRP A 198 8.97 2.85 11.55
C TRP A 198 9.25 1.38 11.92
N LEU A 199 8.28 0.48 11.76
CA LEU A 199 8.49 -0.96 11.94
C LEU A 199 9.60 -1.47 11.00
N TYR A 200 9.57 -1.05 9.71
CA TYR A 200 10.61 -1.40 8.77
C TYR A 200 11.98 -0.84 9.19
N LEU A 201 12.05 0.42 9.59
CA LEU A 201 13.29 1.03 10.09
C LEU A 201 13.85 0.25 11.29
N ARG A 202 12.98 -0.16 12.21
CA ARG A 202 13.37 -0.84 13.46
C ARG A 202 13.80 -2.28 13.24
N TYR A 203 13.08 -3.04 12.42
CA TYR A 203 13.29 -4.48 12.27
C TYR A 203 14.00 -4.86 10.97
N ARG A 204 14.03 -3.98 9.98
CA ARG A 204 14.60 -4.23 8.65
C ARG A 204 14.07 -5.51 8.03
N SER A 205 12.78 -5.77 8.22
CA SER A 205 12.08 -6.92 7.70
C SER A 205 10.71 -6.51 7.17
N ILE A 206 10.47 -6.77 5.88
CA ILE A 206 9.14 -6.54 5.28
C ILE A 206 8.09 -7.49 5.86
N TRP A 207 8.48 -8.66 6.38
CA TRP A 207 7.56 -9.65 6.91
C TRP A 207 6.86 -9.21 8.19
N VAL A 208 7.55 -8.46 9.04
CA VAL A 208 6.97 -7.87 10.27
C VAL A 208 5.92 -6.84 9.89
N VAL A 209 6.22 -6.03 8.88
CA VAL A 209 5.31 -4.98 8.37
C VAL A 209 4.15 -5.60 7.62
N PHE A 210 4.43 -6.54 6.71
CA PHE A 210 3.41 -7.28 5.96
C PHE A 210 2.38 -7.95 6.87
N LEU A 211 2.81 -8.60 7.95
CA LEU A 211 1.88 -9.21 8.90
C LEU A 211 0.93 -8.16 9.52
N SER A 212 1.47 -7.01 9.91
CA SER A 212 0.67 -5.89 10.43
C SER A 212 -0.31 -5.37 9.38
N HIS A 213 0.15 -5.18 8.15
CA HIS A 213 -0.66 -4.68 7.02
C HIS A 213 -1.77 -5.68 6.65
N ALA A 214 -1.44 -6.94 6.50
CA ALA A 214 -2.41 -7.99 6.20
C ALA A 214 -3.56 -8.08 7.23
N ILE A 215 -3.26 -7.86 8.52
CA ILE A 215 -4.28 -7.83 9.59
C ILE A 215 -5.20 -6.62 9.41
N VAL A 216 -4.65 -5.45 9.06
CA VAL A 216 -5.45 -4.26 8.78
C VAL A 216 -6.34 -4.48 7.56
N ASP A 217 -5.83 -5.12 6.51
CA ASP A 217 -6.60 -5.46 5.32
C ASP A 217 -7.71 -6.47 5.61
N ILE A 218 -7.49 -7.45 6.48
CA ILE A 218 -8.56 -8.35 6.94
C ILE A 218 -9.72 -7.55 7.54
N MET A 219 -9.43 -6.56 8.36
CA MET A 219 -10.46 -5.70 8.94
C MET A 219 -11.16 -4.85 7.87
N MET A 220 -10.41 -4.25 6.96
CA MET A 220 -10.94 -3.44 5.87
C MET A 220 -11.88 -4.25 4.96
N PHE A 221 -11.44 -5.42 4.50
CA PHE A 221 -12.28 -6.30 3.67
C PHE A 221 -13.41 -6.93 4.46
N GLY A 222 -13.25 -7.15 5.78
CA GLY A 222 -14.34 -7.57 6.66
C GLY A 222 -15.47 -6.52 6.69
N ILE A 223 -15.14 -5.23 6.84
CA ILE A 223 -16.09 -4.12 6.73
C ILE A 223 -16.71 -4.10 5.32
N GLY A 224 -15.91 -4.20 4.27
CA GLY A 224 -16.38 -4.26 2.88
C GLY A 224 -17.40 -5.40 2.65
N ALA A 225 -17.16 -6.57 3.24
CA ALA A 225 -18.09 -7.70 3.16
C ALA A 225 -19.46 -7.37 3.75
N THR A 226 -19.53 -6.63 4.86
CA THR A 226 -20.84 -6.22 5.45
C THR A 226 -21.61 -5.26 4.56
N ILE A 227 -20.93 -4.48 3.73
CA ILE A 227 -21.58 -3.55 2.78
C ILE A 227 -22.01 -4.26 1.49
N LEU A 228 -21.15 -5.12 0.94
CA LEU A 228 -21.32 -5.66 -0.40
C LEU A 228 -22.15 -6.94 -0.44
N LEU A 229 -22.07 -7.74 0.63
CA LEU A 229 -22.69 -9.06 0.71
C LEU A 229 -23.84 -9.12 1.72
N GLY A 230 -23.99 -8.08 2.57
CA GLY A 230 -25.14 -7.90 3.49
C GLY A 230 -26.28 -7.19 2.78
#